data_cb3b720864cba4af3f401310ddcdba7e
#
_entry.id   cb3b720864cba4af3f401310ddcdba7e
#
_cell.length_a   1.000
_cell.length_b   1.000
_cell.length_c   1.000
_cell.angle_alpha   90.00
_cell.angle_beta   90.00
_cell.angle_gamma   90.00
#
_symmetry.space_group_name_H-M   'P 1'
#
loop_
_entity.id
_entity.type
_entity.pdbx_description
1 polymer ?
#
loop_
_entity_poly.entity_id
_entity_poly.type
_entity_poly.pdbx_seq_one_letter_code
_entity_poly.pdbx_strand_id
1 'polypeptide(L)'
;MNYIRKHKKAALLIAVVVVVLFAFVTWQRKLTMSKSVYDELKEEPRGEAVEKDDFYYSQLTAKEGEDFLFLKEQMENLNGGVLELPQPVNGKEYQRIITALEYEGADNFYGFVDIPMTEDNVYVLYEDKDVFKITEDKISKVILFLSCAEGIHLSGEFAEDGMVSNLEKIQKGLSVNEEEKVAEIEKRQKETEALLEEILQGLPADSGKKEAIDYFLRWLDENMEFVQKAAATTEGMQNMGDMLEKVYDFNHVASLTKKKASTLGYAKIFSELCHRAGMESHLVMGSWNGGWGQSEMYIFCAVSIDGQTVYVDASGQKNASLGGKRCLSEKEAKNRMTFADYFEYS
;
A
#
# COMPACT_ATOMS: atom_id res chain seq x y z
N MET A 1 47.88 41.35 5.83
CA MET A 1 46.57 41.62 6.45
C MET A 1 45.42 40.77 5.86
N ASN A 2 45.39 40.50 4.55
CA ASN A 2 44.31 39.72 3.89
C ASN A 2 44.26 38.22 4.29
N TYR A 3 45.40 37.59 4.63
CA TYR A 3 45.48 36.18 5.00
C TYR A 3 44.76 35.91 6.33
N ILE A 4 44.95 36.75 7.33
CA ILE A 4 44.30 36.59 8.65
C ILE A 4 42.79 36.81 8.58
N ARG A 5 42.32 37.70 7.68
CA ARG A 5 40.87 37.92 7.45
C ARG A 5 40.17 36.71 6.80
N LYS A 6 40.87 36.01 5.88
CA LYS A 6 40.35 34.84 5.17
C LYS A 6 40.19 33.63 6.14
N HIS A 7 41.15 33.46 7.03
CA HIS A 7 41.06 32.37 8.04
C HIS A 7 40.01 32.65 9.12
N LYS A 8 39.79 33.93 9.51
CA LYS A 8 38.71 34.28 10.44
C LYS A 8 37.31 33.98 9.85
N LYS A 9 37.13 34.27 8.55
CA LYS A 9 35.85 33.94 7.87
C LYS A 9 35.61 32.43 7.74
N ALA A 10 36.67 31.68 7.42
CA ALA A 10 36.58 30.22 7.36
C ALA A 10 36.30 29.59 8.74
N ALA A 11 36.96 30.06 9.80
CA ALA A 11 36.72 29.62 11.17
C ALA A 11 35.27 29.92 11.64
N LEU A 12 34.75 31.13 11.27
CA LEU A 12 33.35 31.47 11.56
C LEU A 12 32.36 30.58 10.83
N LEU A 13 32.62 30.29 9.54
CA LEU A 13 31.78 29.40 8.75
C LEU A 13 31.74 27.99 9.35
N ILE A 14 32.91 27.46 9.74
CA ILE A 14 33.00 26.13 10.40
C ILE A 14 32.23 26.13 11.74
N ALA A 15 32.36 27.18 12.54
CA ALA A 15 31.64 27.31 13.80
C ALA A 15 30.12 27.33 13.58
N VAL A 16 29.63 28.03 12.57
CA VAL A 16 28.21 28.08 12.22
C VAL A 16 27.71 26.68 11.79
N VAL A 17 28.48 25.99 10.93
CA VAL A 17 28.13 24.64 10.49
C VAL A 17 28.07 23.66 11.68
N VAL A 18 29.04 23.74 12.60
CA VAL A 18 29.04 22.89 13.80
C VAL A 18 27.84 23.18 14.70
N VAL A 19 27.49 24.47 14.89
CA VAL A 19 26.30 24.84 15.68
C VAL A 19 25.01 24.35 15.04
N VAL A 20 24.88 24.46 13.71
CA VAL A 20 23.72 23.95 12.96
C VAL A 20 23.63 22.43 13.06
N LEU A 21 24.75 21.72 12.89
CA LEU A 21 24.80 20.26 13.05
C LEU A 21 24.46 19.84 14.50
N PHE A 22 24.98 20.55 15.49
CA PHE A 22 24.66 20.29 16.88
C PHE A 22 23.19 20.57 17.22
N ALA A 23 22.64 21.66 16.71
CA ALA A 23 21.23 21.98 16.84
C ALA A 23 20.34 20.92 16.13
N PHE A 24 20.76 20.45 14.97
CA PHE A 24 20.07 19.39 14.24
C PHE A 24 20.12 18.05 14.99
N VAL A 25 21.28 17.67 15.51
CA VAL A 25 21.43 16.44 16.30
C VAL A 25 20.65 16.51 17.62
N THR A 26 20.65 17.67 18.29
CA THR A 26 19.86 17.85 19.52
C THR A 26 18.35 17.92 19.24
N TRP A 27 17.96 18.46 18.10
CA TRP A 27 16.56 18.45 17.63
C TRP A 27 16.12 17.04 17.28
N GLN A 28 16.94 16.27 16.55
CA GLN A 28 16.69 14.85 16.27
C GLN A 28 16.64 14.02 17.59
N ARG A 29 17.55 14.24 18.53
CA ARG A 29 17.50 13.58 19.85
C ARG A 29 16.25 13.93 20.65
N LYS A 30 15.76 15.17 20.58
CA LYS A 30 14.47 15.54 21.21
C LYS A 30 13.28 14.84 20.57
N LEU A 31 13.31 14.62 19.25
CA LEU A 31 12.28 13.84 18.55
C LEU A 31 12.32 12.36 18.94
N THR A 32 13.52 11.79 19.15
CA THR A 32 13.69 10.39 19.55
C THR A 32 13.44 10.16 21.04
N MET A 33 13.59 11.17 21.88
CA MET A 33 13.37 11.07 23.33
C MET A 33 11.99 11.54 23.80
N SER A 34 11.14 12.12 22.94
CA SER A 34 9.74 12.34 23.31
C SER A 34 9.05 10.98 23.42
N LYS A 35 8.44 10.71 24.56
CA LYS A 35 7.54 9.55 24.68
C LYS A 35 6.60 9.57 23.50
N SER A 36 6.40 8.44 22.88
CA SER A 36 5.39 8.30 21.83
C SER A 36 4.03 8.56 22.45
N VAL A 37 3.14 9.27 21.75
CA VAL A 37 1.74 9.36 22.16
C VAL A 37 1.17 7.96 22.37
N TYR A 38 1.57 6.99 21.54
CA TYR A 38 1.21 5.59 21.70
C TYR A 38 1.58 4.99 23.05
N ASP A 39 2.75 5.33 23.64
CA ASP A 39 3.17 4.85 24.96
C ASP A 39 2.27 5.37 26.08
N GLU A 40 1.62 6.53 25.88
CA GLU A 40 0.75 7.20 26.86
C GLU A 40 -0.72 6.74 26.75
N LEU A 41 -1.11 6.07 25.64
CA LEU A 41 -2.46 5.53 25.49
C LEU A 41 -2.72 4.42 26.50
N LYS A 42 -3.95 4.38 27.00
CA LYS A 42 -4.40 3.29 27.86
C LYS A 42 -4.55 2.02 27.06
N GLU A 43 -4.26 0.91 27.71
CA GLU A 43 -4.57 -0.40 27.17
C GLU A 43 -6.09 -0.59 27.15
N GLU A 44 -6.61 -1.03 26.01
CA GLU A 44 -8.01 -1.38 25.82
C GLU A 44 -8.15 -2.87 25.53
N PRO A 45 -9.21 -3.53 26.06
CA PRO A 45 -9.49 -4.90 25.68
C PRO A 45 -9.79 -4.97 24.16
N ARG A 46 -9.41 -6.08 23.55
CA ARG A 46 -9.81 -6.40 22.18
C ARG A 46 -11.28 -6.81 22.17
N GLY A 47 -11.96 -6.55 21.03
CA GLY A 47 -13.32 -7.01 20.77
C GLY A 47 -13.37 -8.45 20.21
N GLU A 48 -14.55 -8.86 19.80
CA GLU A 48 -14.71 -10.00 18.90
C GLU A 48 -14.15 -9.61 17.51
N ALA A 49 -13.83 -10.60 16.67
CA ALA A 49 -13.39 -10.34 15.31
C ALA A 49 -14.37 -9.39 14.60
N VAL A 50 -13.84 -8.37 13.95
CA VAL A 50 -14.63 -7.40 13.20
C VAL A 50 -14.55 -7.74 11.71
N GLU A 51 -15.65 -7.55 11.00
CA GLU A 51 -15.63 -7.58 9.55
C GLU A 51 -14.78 -6.41 9.02
N LYS A 52 -14.25 -6.56 7.82
CA LYS A 52 -13.54 -5.47 7.16
C LYS A 52 -14.44 -4.25 7.12
N ASP A 53 -13.87 -3.15 7.54
CA ASP A 53 -14.49 -1.85 7.50
C ASP A 53 -14.76 -1.43 6.04
N ASP A 54 -15.95 -0.93 5.78
CA ASP A 54 -16.32 -0.30 4.50
C ASP A 54 -15.82 1.16 4.41
N PHE A 55 -14.68 1.44 5.02
CA PHE A 55 -14.13 2.78 5.19
C PHE A 55 -14.02 3.54 3.86
N TYR A 56 -13.47 2.91 2.84
CA TYR A 56 -13.31 3.50 1.52
C TYR A 56 -14.62 3.47 0.73
N TYR A 57 -15.31 2.33 0.71
CA TYR A 57 -16.57 2.19 -0.01
C TYR A 57 -17.64 3.15 0.51
N SER A 58 -17.74 3.35 1.81
CA SER A 58 -18.72 4.28 2.42
C SER A 58 -18.53 5.75 2.01
N GLN A 59 -17.36 6.12 1.52
CA GLN A 59 -17.03 7.46 1.04
C GLN A 59 -17.21 7.62 -0.47
N LEU A 60 -17.52 6.54 -1.20
CA LEU A 60 -17.78 6.60 -2.64
C LEU A 60 -19.17 7.23 -2.89
N THR A 61 -19.29 7.96 -3.99
CA THR A 61 -20.60 8.38 -4.50
C THR A 61 -21.38 7.16 -5.02
N ALA A 62 -22.67 7.28 -5.19
CA ALA A 62 -23.49 6.19 -5.73
C ALA A 62 -22.97 5.67 -7.10
N LYS A 63 -22.48 6.58 -7.94
CA LYS A 63 -21.90 6.27 -9.25
C LYS A 63 -20.58 5.49 -9.10
N GLU A 64 -19.66 5.98 -8.26
CA GLU A 64 -18.40 5.30 -7.98
C GLU A 64 -18.62 3.93 -7.32
N GLY A 65 -19.63 3.85 -6.44
CA GLY A 65 -20.00 2.59 -5.78
C GLY A 65 -20.55 1.53 -6.74
N GLU A 66 -21.29 1.93 -7.80
CA GLU A 66 -21.74 1.01 -8.84
C GLU A 66 -20.56 0.38 -9.60
N ASP A 67 -19.59 1.19 -10.00
CA ASP A 67 -18.38 0.72 -10.68
C ASP A 67 -17.49 -0.12 -9.76
N PHE A 68 -17.35 0.27 -8.49
CA PHE A 68 -16.64 -0.52 -7.48
C PHE A 68 -17.24 -1.92 -7.31
N LEU A 69 -18.54 -2.01 -7.11
CA LEU A 69 -19.23 -3.30 -6.95
C LEU A 69 -19.11 -4.17 -8.20
N PHE A 70 -19.21 -3.57 -9.38
CA PHE A 70 -19.00 -4.26 -10.64
C PHE A 70 -17.59 -4.86 -10.73
N LEU A 71 -16.54 -4.04 -10.50
CA LEU A 71 -15.16 -4.51 -10.56
C LEU A 71 -14.86 -5.55 -9.49
N LYS A 72 -15.39 -5.37 -8.28
CA LYS A 72 -15.28 -6.34 -7.19
C LYS A 72 -15.86 -7.70 -7.60
N GLU A 73 -17.07 -7.71 -8.18
CA GLU A 73 -17.70 -8.95 -8.68
C GLU A 73 -16.87 -9.61 -9.78
N GLN A 74 -16.28 -8.80 -10.71
CA GLN A 74 -15.41 -9.37 -11.74
C GLN A 74 -14.16 -10.02 -11.10
N MET A 75 -13.55 -9.38 -10.11
CA MET A 75 -12.41 -9.93 -9.40
C MET A 75 -12.77 -11.20 -8.62
N GLU A 76 -13.88 -11.23 -7.90
CA GLU A 76 -14.35 -12.41 -7.16
C GLU A 76 -14.61 -13.61 -8.07
N ASN A 77 -15.07 -13.34 -9.29
CA ASN A 77 -15.27 -14.36 -10.33
C ASN A 77 -13.99 -14.66 -11.13
N LEU A 78 -12.85 -14.08 -10.76
CA LEU A 78 -11.57 -14.19 -11.46
C LEU A 78 -11.63 -13.77 -12.94
N ASN A 79 -12.51 -12.84 -13.27
CA ASN A 79 -12.67 -12.29 -14.60
C ASN A 79 -11.72 -11.10 -14.79
N GLY A 80 -10.66 -11.29 -15.56
CA GLY A 80 -9.80 -10.23 -16.06
C GLY A 80 -10.13 -9.84 -17.50
N GLY A 81 -9.36 -8.92 -18.06
CA GLY A 81 -9.48 -8.47 -19.43
C GLY A 81 -10.05 -7.07 -19.57
N VAL A 82 -10.59 -6.75 -20.75
CA VAL A 82 -11.21 -5.45 -21.02
C VAL A 82 -12.64 -5.45 -20.49
N LEU A 83 -12.87 -4.63 -19.49
CA LEU A 83 -14.17 -4.47 -18.84
C LEU A 83 -14.74 -3.08 -19.16
N GLU A 84 -16.01 -3.03 -19.50
CA GLU A 84 -16.76 -1.77 -19.67
C GLU A 84 -17.34 -1.37 -18.30
N LEU A 85 -17.01 -0.16 -17.84
CA LEU A 85 -17.54 0.35 -16.58
C LEU A 85 -19.04 0.68 -16.74
N PRO A 86 -19.89 0.34 -15.75
CA PRO A 86 -21.31 0.74 -15.73
C PRO A 86 -21.51 2.24 -15.93
N GLN A 87 -20.63 3.05 -15.37
CA GLN A 87 -20.68 4.50 -15.44
C GLN A 87 -19.33 5.08 -15.92
N PRO A 88 -19.31 5.91 -17.00
CA PRO A 88 -18.08 6.62 -17.36
C PRO A 88 -17.69 7.61 -16.27
N VAL A 89 -16.46 7.53 -15.78
CA VAL A 89 -15.91 8.31 -14.66
C VAL A 89 -14.79 9.23 -15.12
N ASN A 90 -14.49 10.29 -14.37
CA ASN A 90 -13.26 11.07 -14.54
C ASN A 90 -12.09 10.42 -13.78
N GLY A 91 -10.88 10.92 -14.02
CA GLY A 91 -9.68 10.33 -13.39
C GLY A 91 -9.69 10.34 -11.86
N LYS A 92 -10.30 11.34 -11.21
CA LYS A 92 -10.42 11.38 -9.74
C LYS A 92 -11.40 10.33 -9.22
N GLU A 93 -12.55 10.24 -9.84
CA GLU A 93 -13.56 9.21 -9.52
C GLU A 93 -12.94 7.81 -9.71
N TYR A 94 -12.24 7.60 -10.83
CA TYR A 94 -11.56 6.33 -11.11
C TYR A 94 -10.52 5.99 -10.05
N GLN A 95 -9.65 6.95 -9.68
CA GLN A 95 -8.64 6.73 -8.64
C GLN A 95 -9.26 6.35 -7.29
N ARG A 96 -10.41 6.93 -6.94
CA ARG A 96 -11.14 6.58 -5.72
C ARG A 96 -11.66 5.14 -5.78
N ILE A 97 -12.27 4.75 -6.91
CA ILE A 97 -12.77 3.39 -7.13
C ILE A 97 -11.64 2.38 -7.00
N ILE A 98 -10.52 2.60 -7.72
CA ILE A 98 -9.37 1.66 -7.69
C ILE A 98 -8.71 1.61 -6.30
N THR A 99 -8.60 2.73 -5.61
CA THR A 99 -8.06 2.74 -4.23
C THR A 99 -8.97 1.96 -3.27
N ALA A 100 -10.28 2.14 -3.34
CA ALA A 100 -11.23 1.37 -2.55
C ALA A 100 -11.13 -0.14 -2.90
N LEU A 101 -11.05 -0.47 -4.19
CA LEU A 101 -10.91 -1.84 -4.66
C LEU A 101 -9.61 -2.50 -4.17
N GLU A 102 -8.49 -1.76 -4.20
CA GLU A 102 -7.19 -2.23 -3.72
C GLU A 102 -7.19 -2.51 -2.20
N TYR A 103 -7.93 -1.73 -1.42
CA TYR A 103 -7.88 -1.81 0.05
C TYR A 103 -9.02 -2.62 0.67
N GLU A 104 -10.20 -2.63 0.05
CA GLU A 104 -11.40 -3.30 0.55
C GLU A 104 -12.01 -4.30 -0.44
N GLY A 105 -11.53 -4.29 -1.69
CA GLY A 105 -11.99 -5.23 -2.72
C GLY A 105 -11.73 -6.67 -2.34
N ALA A 106 -12.15 -7.60 -3.22
CA ALA A 106 -12.15 -9.03 -2.99
C ALA A 106 -10.96 -9.57 -2.17
N ASP A 107 -11.19 -10.58 -1.42
CA ASP A 107 -10.44 -11.37 -0.42
C ASP A 107 -8.91 -11.26 -0.32
N ASN A 108 -8.23 -10.30 -0.96
CA ASN A 108 -6.80 -10.01 -0.83
C ASN A 108 -5.83 -11.21 -1.01
N PHE A 109 -6.27 -12.30 -1.67
CA PHE A 109 -5.44 -13.48 -1.93
C PHE A 109 -4.66 -13.41 -3.23
N TYR A 110 -4.91 -12.38 -4.01
CA TYR A 110 -4.19 -12.06 -5.25
C TYR A 110 -4.14 -10.54 -5.45
N GLY A 111 -3.17 -10.10 -6.24
CA GLY A 111 -3.06 -8.71 -6.65
C GLY A 111 -3.76 -8.45 -7.98
N PHE A 112 -3.96 -7.20 -8.30
CA PHE A 112 -4.42 -6.79 -9.62
C PHE A 112 -3.64 -5.58 -10.14
N VAL A 113 -3.68 -5.39 -11.44
CA VAL A 113 -3.24 -4.19 -12.15
C VAL A 113 -4.36 -3.72 -13.04
N ASP A 114 -4.59 -2.45 -13.06
CA ASP A 114 -5.59 -1.79 -13.86
C ASP A 114 -4.95 -0.85 -14.89
N ILE A 115 -5.54 -0.79 -16.08
CA ILE A 115 -5.20 0.20 -17.09
C ILE A 115 -6.49 0.87 -17.54
N PRO A 116 -6.73 2.14 -17.15
CA PRO A 116 -7.92 2.88 -17.56
C PRO A 116 -7.89 3.26 -19.04
N MET A 117 -9.06 3.22 -19.67
CA MET A 117 -9.23 3.54 -21.10
C MET A 117 -10.45 4.41 -21.33
N THR A 118 -10.37 5.24 -22.37
CA THR A 118 -11.52 5.99 -22.89
C THR A 118 -12.43 5.11 -23.75
N GLU A 119 -13.59 5.64 -24.15
CA GLU A 119 -14.53 4.97 -25.06
C GLU A 119 -13.87 4.60 -26.41
N ASP A 120 -12.98 5.45 -26.91
CA ASP A 120 -12.25 5.24 -28.15
C ASP A 120 -11.03 4.29 -28.01
N ASN A 121 -10.91 3.57 -26.90
CA ASN A 121 -9.81 2.67 -26.55
C ASN A 121 -8.43 3.37 -26.46
N VAL A 122 -8.41 4.64 -26.11
CA VAL A 122 -7.18 5.36 -25.80
C VAL A 122 -6.82 5.13 -24.35
N TYR A 123 -5.60 4.67 -24.09
CA TYR A 123 -5.10 4.50 -22.73
C TYR A 123 -4.95 5.84 -22.03
N VAL A 124 -5.42 5.91 -20.82
CA VAL A 124 -5.19 7.05 -19.96
C VAL A 124 -3.90 6.80 -19.19
N LEU A 125 -2.80 7.30 -19.72
CA LEU A 125 -1.51 7.20 -19.02
C LEU A 125 -1.43 8.30 -17.98
N TYR A 126 -1.12 7.92 -16.74
CA TYR A 126 -0.73 8.88 -15.73
C TYR A 126 0.61 9.50 -16.12
N GLU A 127 0.64 10.82 -16.35
CA GLU A 127 1.91 11.50 -16.60
C GLU A 127 2.85 11.33 -15.39
N ASP A 128 4.04 10.87 -15.67
CA ASP A 128 5.08 10.27 -14.84
C ASP A 128 5.61 11.12 -13.66
N LYS A 129 5.12 12.33 -13.42
CA LYS A 129 5.70 13.26 -12.43
C LYS A 129 4.87 13.53 -11.20
N ASP A 130 3.59 13.30 -11.28
CA ASP A 130 2.69 13.37 -10.14
C ASP A 130 1.78 12.13 -10.18
N VAL A 131 2.02 11.18 -9.29
CA VAL A 131 1.19 9.97 -9.09
C VAL A 131 -0.30 10.31 -8.93
N PHE A 132 -0.59 11.60 -8.75
CA PHE A 132 -1.92 12.16 -8.50
C PHE A 132 -2.39 13.12 -9.61
N LYS A 133 -1.72 13.20 -10.75
CA LYS A 133 -2.20 14.06 -11.84
C LYS A 133 -3.34 13.36 -12.56
N ILE A 134 -4.51 13.82 -12.24
CA ILE A 134 -5.79 13.27 -12.67
C ILE A 134 -6.09 13.80 -14.07
N THR A 135 -6.38 12.90 -15.01
CA THR A 135 -6.85 13.27 -16.35
C THR A 135 -8.29 13.80 -16.31
N GLU A 136 -8.59 14.75 -17.20
CA GLU A 136 -9.97 15.22 -17.46
C GLU A 136 -10.75 14.26 -18.40
N ASP A 137 -10.05 13.29 -19.02
CA ASP A 137 -10.67 12.34 -19.93
C ASP A 137 -11.67 11.44 -19.21
N LYS A 138 -12.75 11.09 -19.90
CA LYS A 138 -13.71 10.12 -19.40
C LYS A 138 -13.17 8.71 -19.58
N ILE A 139 -13.06 8.03 -18.48
CA ILE A 139 -12.70 6.60 -18.41
C ILE A 139 -13.99 5.81 -18.44
N SER A 140 -14.16 4.97 -19.45
CA SER A 140 -15.35 4.12 -19.63
C SER A 140 -15.02 2.64 -19.65
N LYS A 141 -13.72 2.30 -19.72
CA LYS A 141 -13.24 0.93 -19.74
C LYS A 141 -12.01 0.80 -18.86
N VAL A 142 -11.74 -0.42 -18.43
CA VAL A 142 -10.51 -0.78 -17.73
C VAL A 142 -10.01 -2.11 -18.26
N ILE A 143 -8.69 -2.24 -18.46
CA ILE A 143 -8.08 -3.55 -18.60
C ILE A 143 -7.68 -3.99 -17.19
N LEU A 144 -8.29 -5.07 -16.73
CA LEU A 144 -8.02 -5.64 -15.41
C LEU A 144 -7.16 -6.90 -15.56
N PHE A 145 -5.99 -6.87 -14.92
CA PHE A 145 -5.08 -8.02 -14.83
C PHE A 145 -5.08 -8.55 -13.42
N LEU A 146 -5.40 -9.82 -13.24
CA LEU A 146 -5.36 -10.46 -11.93
C LEU A 146 -4.05 -11.24 -11.79
N SER A 147 -3.27 -10.91 -10.77
CA SER A 147 -2.03 -11.61 -10.44
C SER A 147 -2.33 -12.77 -9.50
N CYS A 148 -2.68 -13.90 -10.07
CA CYS A 148 -2.96 -15.11 -9.29
C CYS A 148 -1.71 -15.95 -9.06
N ALA A 149 -0.55 -15.35 -8.77
CA ALA A 149 0.73 -16.02 -8.56
C ALA A 149 1.19 -17.00 -9.66
N GLU A 150 2.47 -17.01 -9.91
CA GLU A 150 3.20 -17.95 -10.73
C GLU A 150 2.47 -18.44 -11.99
N GLY A 151 2.57 -17.71 -13.10
CA GLY A 151 2.19 -18.23 -14.40
C GLY A 151 1.20 -17.44 -15.24
N ILE A 152 0.76 -16.25 -14.87
CA ILE A 152 0.18 -15.34 -15.85
C ILE A 152 1.33 -14.70 -16.61
N HIS A 153 1.93 -15.46 -17.48
CA HIS A 153 2.78 -14.90 -18.51
C HIS A 153 1.86 -14.30 -19.58
N LEU A 154 1.81 -12.98 -19.60
CA LEU A 154 1.41 -12.31 -20.83
C LEU A 154 2.42 -12.74 -21.88
N SER A 155 1.96 -13.33 -22.99
CA SER A 155 2.84 -13.84 -24.03
C SER A 155 3.80 -12.73 -24.49
N GLY A 156 5.02 -13.09 -24.91
CA GLY A 156 6.03 -12.16 -25.41
C GLY A 156 5.55 -11.24 -26.54
N GLU A 157 4.51 -11.64 -27.28
CA GLU A 157 3.81 -10.81 -28.27
C GLU A 157 3.21 -9.52 -27.69
N PHE A 158 2.91 -9.48 -26.39
CA PHE A 158 2.41 -8.27 -25.71
C PHE A 158 3.53 -7.24 -25.48
N ALA A 159 4.75 -7.69 -25.33
CA ALA A 159 5.91 -6.82 -25.07
C ALA A 159 6.46 -6.19 -26.35
N GLU A 160 6.34 -6.87 -27.50
CA GLU A 160 6.96 -6.44 -28.76
C GLU A 160 6.09 -5.47 -29.58
N ASP A 161 4.76 -5.59 -29.54
CA ASP A 161 3.86 -4.82 -30.41
C ASP A 161 3.22 -3.57 -29.78
N GLY A 162 3.54 -3.24 -28.53
CA GLY A 162 2.88 -2.18 -27.79
C GLY A 162 1.43 -2.52 -27.45
N MET A 163 0.93 -2.01 -26.33
CA MET A 163 -0.37 -2.33 -25.74
C MET A 163 -1.58 -2.14 -26.68
N VAL A 164 -1.44 -1.46 -27.80
CA VAL A 164 -2.54 -0.96 -28.64
C VAL A 164 -3.03 -1.94 -29.70
N SER A 165 -2.17 -2.84 -30.19
CA SER A 165 -2.49 -3.55 -31.44
C SER A 165 -3.30 -4.85 -31.27
N ASN A 166 -3.55 -5.33 -30.06
CA ASN A 166 -4.14 -6.66 -29.86
C ASN A 166 -5.08 -6.82 -28.66
N LEU A 167 -6.05 -5.91 -28.47
CA LEU A 167 -7.08 -6.04 -27.43
C LEU A 167 -7.78 -7.41 -27.44
N GLU A 168 -8.02 -8.02 -28.61
CA GLU A 168 -8.63 -9.35 -28.71
C GLU A 168 -7.69 -10.48 -28.19
N LYS A 169 -6.39 -10.34 -28.39
CA LYS A 169 -5.40 -11.31 -27.85
C LYS A 169 -5.21 -11.12 -26.34
N ILE A 170 -5.30 -9.87 -25.87
CA ILE A 170 -5.30 -9.54 -24.43
C ILE A 170 -6.51 -10.19 -23.76
N GLN A 171 -7.71 -10.04 -24.30
CA GLN A 171 -8.92 -10.66 -23.75
C GLN A 171 -8.80 -12.18 -23.63
N LYS A 172 -8.19 -12.85 -24.61
CA LYS A 172 -8.00 -14.31 -24.57
C LYS A 172 -6.88 -14.76 -23.63
N GLY A 173 -5.85 -13.93 -23.44
CA GLY A 173 -4.70 -14.24 -22.59
C GLY A 173 -4.92 -13.95 -21.10
N LEU A 174 -5.93 -13.15 -20.76
CA LEU A 174 -6.16 -12.65 -19.40
C LEU A 174 -7.25 -13.38 -18.63
N SER A 175 -8.02 -14.25 -19.27
CA SER A 175 -9.00 -15.07 -18.59
C SER A 175 -8.30 -16.08 -17.68
N VAL A 176 -8.38 -15.84 -16.37
CA VAL A 176 -7.77 -16.71 -15.34
C VAL A 176 -8.65 -17.93 -15.03
N ASN A 177 -9.79 -18.05 -15.68
CA ASN A 177 -10.83 -19.04 -15.39
C ASN A 177 -10.47 -20.46 -15.89
N GLU A 178 -9.20 -20.87 -15.69
CA GLU A 178 -8.74 -22.23 -15.91
C GLU A 178 -8.79 -22.98 -14.58
N GLU A 179 -9.39 -24.18 -14.56
CA GLU A 179 -9.59 -24.99 -13.35
C GLU A 179 -8.30 -25.15 -12.49
N GLU A 180 -7.13 -25.25 -13.16
CA GLU A 180 -5.85 -25.40 -12.49
C GLU A 180 -5.45 -24.14 -11.70
N LYS A 181 -5.71 -22.95 -12.23
CA LYS A 181 -5.41 -21.67 -11.58
C LYS A 181 -6.36 -21.38 -10.44
N VAL A 182 -7.64 -21.74 -10.59
CA VAL A 182 -8.62 -21.64 -9.51
C VAL A 182 -8.21 -22.53 -8.33
N ALA A 183 -7.79 -23.76 -8.59
CA ALA A 183 -7.33 -24.67 -7.55
C ALA A 183 -6.08 -24.17 -6.83
N GLU A 184 -5.17 -23.48 -7.53
CA GLU A 184 -3.99 -22.86 -6.91
C GLU A 184 -4.36 -21.67 -6.02
N ILE A 185 -5.30 -20.81 -6.44
CA ILE A 185 -5.81 -19.71 -5.63
C ILE A 185 -6.48 -20.25 -4.37
N GLU A 186 -7.35 -21.24 -4.48
CA GLU A 186 -8.01 -21.88 -3.33
C GLU A 186 -7.00 -22.51 -2.37
N LYS A 187 -5.95 -23.14 -2.88
CA LYS A 187 -4.87 -23.69 -2.06
C LYS A 187 -4.15 -22.58 -1.30
N ARG A 188 -3.76 -21.52 -1.99
CA ARG A 188 -3.08 -20.36 -1.39
C ARG A 188 -3.97 -19.71 -0.33
N GLN A 189 -5.26 -19.56 -0.60
CA GLN A 189 -6.23 -19.04 0.35
C GLN A 189 -6.23 -19.89 1.64
N LYS A 190 -6.36 -21.21 1.53
CA LYS A 190 -6.34 -22.11 2.68
C LYS A 190 -5.02 -22.04 3.47
N GLU A 191 -3.89 -21.95 2.78
CA GLU A 191 -2.58 -21.82 3.42
C GLU A 191 -2.44 -20.47 4.15
N THR A 192 -2.95 -19.39 3.56
CA THR A 192 -2.96 -18.06 4.17
C THR A 192 -3.83 -18.03 5.42
N GLU A 193 -5.04 -18.58 5.34
CA GLU A 193 -5.96 -18.68 6.47
C GLU A 193 -5.33 -19.45 7.63
N ALA A 194 -4.71 -20.60 7.36
CA ALA A 194 -4.04 -21.39 8.38
C ALA A 194 -2.90 -20.62 9.08
N LEU A 195 -2.11 -19.84 8.31
CA LEU A 195 -1.04 -19.02 8.88
C LEU A 195 -1.59 -17.86 9.72
N LEU A 196 -2.65 -17.17 9.27
CA LEU A 196 -3.30 -16.11 10.04
C LEU A 196 -3.84 -16.65 11.38
N GLU A 197 -4.48 -17.82 11.36
CA GLU A 197 -4.94 -18.50 12.57
C GLU A 197 -3.78 -18.88 13.50
N GLU A 198 -2.67 -19.41 12.97
CA GLU A 198 -1.47 -19.73 13.76
C GLU A 198 -0.92 -18.50 14.47
N ILE A 199 -0.84 -17.36 13.76
CA ILE A 199 -0.38 -16.09 14.33
C ILE A 199 -1.30 -15.66 15.48
N LEU A 200 -2.61 -15.70 15.26
CA LEU A 200 -3.61 -15.34 16.27
C LEU A 200 -3.60 -16.27 17.50
N GLN A 201 -3.36 -17.56 17.31
CA GLN A 201 -3.23 -18.52 18.43
C GLN A 201 -1.99 -18.23 19.30
N GLY A 202 -0.94 -17.62 18.73
CA GLY A 202 0.23 -17.17 19.48
C GLY A 202 0.01 -15.89 20.28
N LEU A 203 -1.08 -15.16 20.04
CA LEU A 203 -1.44 -13.96 20.78
C LEU A 203 -2.06 -14.34 22.14
N PRO A 204 -1.55 -13.83 23.29
CA PRO A 204 -2.14 -14.09 24.59
C PRO A 204 -3.63 -13.73 24.64
N ALA A 205 -4.45 -14.60 25.24
CA ALA A 205 -5.91 -14.46 25.21
C ALA A 205 -6.42 -13.17 25.88
N ASP A 206 -5.73 -12.70 26.91
CA ASP A 206 -6.03 -11.51 27.72
C ASP A 206 -5.27 -10.25 27.25
N SER A 207 -4.51 -10.34 26.15
CA SER A 207 -3.81 -9.18 25.61
C SER A 207 -4.79 -8.12 25.13
N GLY A 208 -4.49 -6.86 25.45
CA GLY A 208 -5.22 -5.72 24.93
C GLY A 208 -4.77 -5.33 23.50
N LYS A 209 -5.30 -4.21 23.00
CA LYS A 209 -5.04 -3.73 21.64
C LYS A 209 -3.56 -3.39 21.40
N LYS A 210 -2.91 -2.70 22.35
CA LYS A 210 -1.49 -2.33 22.21
C LYS A 210 -0.58 -3.54 22.21
N GLU A 211 -0.81 -4.48 23.14
CA GLU A 211 -0.05 -5.72 23.20
C GLU A 211 -0.21 -6.56 21.93
N ALA A 212 -1.40 -6.55 21.33
CA ALA A 212 -1.67 -7.23 20.05
C ALA A 212 -0.89 -6.57 18.90
N ILE A 213 -0.91 -5.24 18.80
CA ILE A 213 -0.13 -4.50 17.80
C ILE A 213 1.36 -4.81 17.94
N ASP A 214 1.91 -4.73 19.15
CA ASP A 214 3.33 -5.00 19.42
C ASP A 214 3.69 -6.46 19.09
N TYR A 215 2.78 -7.39 19.36
CA TYR A 215 2.95 -8.81 18.99
C TYR A 215 2.97 -8.99 17.47
N PHE A 216 2.02 -8.42 16.74
CA PHE A 216 1.95 -8.54 15.28
C PHE A 216 3.17 -7.91 14.60
N LEU A 217 3.57 -6.73 15.03
CA LEU A 217 4.76 -6.06 14.50
C LEU A 217 6.02 -6.89 14.72
N ARG A 218 6.20 -7.45 15.91
CA ARG A 218 7.34 -8.33 16.21
C ARG A 218 7.29 -9.60 15.38
N TRP A 219 6.12 -10.23 15.25
CA TRP A 219 5.96 -11.43 14.44
C TRP A 219 6.33 -11.18 12.97
N LEU A 220 5.86 -10.06 12.42
CA LEU A 220 6.19 -9.63 11.05
C LEU A 220 7.70 -9.41 10.87
N ASP A 221 8.36 -8.73 11.81
CA ASP A 221 9.80 -8.48 11.77
C ASP A 221 10.62 -9.77 11.84
N GLU A 222 10.19 -10.76 12.62
CA GLU A 222 10.90 -12.02 12.82
C GLU A 222 10.66 -13.04 11.69
N ASN A 223 9.52 -12.97 11.00
CA ASN A 223 9.09 -14.01 10.07
C ASN A 223 8.96 -13.57 8.61
N MET A 224 8.99 -12.27 8.32
CA MET A 224 8.79 -11.74 6.98
C MET A 224 10.02 -11.02 6.46
N GLU A 225 10.31 -11.18 5.17
CA GLU A 225 11.33 -10.42 4.45
C GLU A 225 10.68 -9.29 3.65
N PHE A 226 11.23 -8.08 3.79
CA PHE A 226 10.76 -6.94 3.02
C PHE A 226 11.27 -7.01 1.58
N VAL A 227 10.34 -6.92 0.63
CA VAL A 227 10.65 -6.80 -0.80
C VAL A 227 10.60 -5.32 -1.17
N GLN A 228 11.76 -4.72 -1.35
CA GLN A 228 11.83 -3.40 -1.91
C GLN A 228 11.30 -3.47 -3.35
N LYS A 229 10.30 -2.62 -3.69
CA LYS A 229 9.93 -2.41 -5.10
C LYS A 229 11.24 -2.23 -5.85
N ALA A 230 11.60 -3.17 -6.70
CA ALA A 230 12.59 -2.90 -7.72
C ALA A 230 12.06 -1.64 -8.40
N ALA A 231 12.78 -0.52 -8.26
CA ALA A 231 12.43 0.68 -8.95
C ALA A 231 12.16 0.23 -10.37
N ALA A 232 10.96 0.50 -10.85
CA ALA A 232 10.59 0.19 -12.21
C ALA A 232 11.48 1.04 -13.13
N THR A 233 12.72 0.62 -13.25
CA THR A 233 13.61 1.14 -14.27
C THR A 233 13.15 0.49 -15.56
N THR A 234 12.87 1.30 -16.55
CA THR A 234 12.54 0.88 -17.92
C THR A 234 13.52 -0.17 -18.48
N GLU A 235 14.70 -0.33 -17.91
CA GLU A 235 15.70 -1.34 -18.24
C GLU A 235 15.48 -2.70 -17.56
N GLY A 236 14.67 -2.77 -16.51
CA GLY A 236 14.43 -4.01 -15.74
C GLY A 236 13.10 -4.70 -16.03
N MET A 237 12.18 -4.03 -16.73
CA MET A 237 10.88 -4.59 -17.11
C MET A 237 10.94 -5.07 -18.56
N GLN A 238 11.26 -6.33 -18.74
CA GLN A 238 11.25 -6.91 -20.09
C GLN A 238 9.84 -7.20 -20.59
N ASN A 239 8.86 -7.32 -19.68
CA ASN A 239 7.46 -7.50 -20.03
C ASN A 239 6.51 -7.24 -18.82
N MET A 240 5.22 -7.10 -19.09
CA MET A 240 4.18 -6.89 -18.07
C MET A 240 4.10 -8.08 -17.09
N GLY A 241 4.35 -9.30 -17.55
CA GLY A 241 4.40 -10.48 -16.70
C GLY A 241 5.46 -10.39 -15.61
N ASP A 242 6.68 -9.96 -15.95
CA ASP A 242 7.75 -9.70 -14.98
C ASP A 242 7.35 -8.64 -13.95
N MET A 243 6.60 -7.62 -14.37
CA MET A 243 6.10 -6.58 -13.50
C MET A 243 5.05 -7.13 -12.53
N LEU A 244 4.11 -7.91 -13.02
CA LEU A 244 3.06 -8.54 -12.23
C LEU A 244 3.68 -9.49 -11.20
N GLU A 245 4.57 -10.37 -11.63
CA GLU A 245 5.23 -11.34 -10.77
C GLU A 245 6.12 -10.69 -9.70
N LYS A 246 6.93 -9.69 -10.08
CA LYS A 246 7.92 -9.07 -9.19
C LYS A 246 7.36 -8.00 -8.26
N VAL A 247 6.28 -7.32 -8.66
CA VAL A 247 5.77 -6.16 -7.94
C VAL A 247 4.48 -6.48 -7.20
N TYR A 248 3.52 -7.11 -7.88
CA TYR A 248 2.17 -7.27 -7.35
C TYR A 248 1.98 -8.54 -6.51
N ASP A 249 2.77 -9.57 -6.74
CA ASP A 249 2.70 -10.82 -5.97
C ASP A 249 3.04 -10.66 -4.47
N PHE A 250 3.60 -9.51 -4.08
CA PHE A 250 3.94 -9.18 -2.71
C PHE A 250 3.03 -8.10 -2.09
N ASN A 251 1.97 -7.69 -2.78
CA ASN A 251 1.08 -6.59 -2.37
C ASN A 251 -0.21 -7.03 -1.69
N HIS A 252 -0.42 -8.31 -1.42
CA HIS A 252 -1.67 -8.87 -0.89
C HIS A 252 -1.42 -9.74 0.35
N VAL A 253 -2.49 -10.12 1.05
CA VAL A 253 -2.40 -10.89 2.31
C VAL A 253 -1.75 -12.27 2.08
N ALA A 254 -2.01 -12.92 0.95
CA ALA A 254 -1.43 -14.22 0.63
C ALA A 254 0.10 -14.20 0.42
N SER A 255 0.72 -13.02 0.32
CA SER A 255 2.18 -12.89 0.36
C SER A 255 2.80 -13.43 1.66
N LEU A 256 1.97 -13.59 2.70
CA LEU A 256 2.30 -14.26 3.96
C LEU A 256 2.82 -15.70 3.75
N THR A 257 2.26 -16.44 2.79
CA THR A 257 2.70 -17.81 2.46
C THR A 257 4.13 -17.87 1.92
N LYS A 258 4.57 -16.81 1.27
CA LYS A 258 5.94 -16.65 0.76
C LYS A 258 6.90 -16.07 1.80
N LYS A 259 6.39 -15.62 2.95
CA LYS A 259 7.15 -14.89 3.99
C LYS A 259 7.89 -13.66 3.43
N LYS A 260 7.34 -13.04 2.40
CA LYS A 260 7.88 -11.86 1.73
C LYS A 260 6.74 -10.92 1.36
N ALA A 261 6.91 -9.63 1.64
CA ALA A 261 5.91 -8.64 1.30
C ALA A 261 6.51 -7.26 0.96
N SER A 262 5.79 -6.50 0.15
CA SER A 262 6.03 -5.07 -0.05
C SER A 262 5.44 -4.26 1.12
N THR A 263 5.63 -2.94 1.13
CA THR A 263 4.99 -2.06 2.11
C THR A 263 3.47 -2.27 2.16
N LEU A 264 2.82 -2.39 1.00
CA LEU A 264 1.38 -2.62 0.91
C LEU A 264 1.00 -4.02 1.45
N GLY A 265 1.76 -5.06 1.09
CA GLY A 265 1.51 -6.40 1.59
C GLY A 265 1.65 -6.49 3.11
N TYR A 266 2.67 -5.86 3.70
CA TYR A 266 2.81 -5.75 5.16
C TYR A 266 1.60 -5.06 5.80
N ALA A 267 1.16 -3.94 5.21
CA ALA A 267 0.02 -3.18 5.72
C ALA A 267 -1.28 -3.99 5.66
N LYS A 268 -1.53 -4.71 4.55
CA LYS A 268 -2.71 -5.58 4.39
C LYS A 268 -2.69 -6.75 5.37
N ILE A 269 -1.55 -7.44 5.54
CA ILE A 269 -1.41 -8.53 6.52
C ILE A 269 -1.66 -8.02 7.94
N PHE A 270 -1.05 -6.89 8.30
CA PHE A 270 -1.24 -6.30 9.62
C PHE A 270 -2.68 -5.89 9.88
N SER A 271 -3.34 -5.24 8.91
CA SER A 271 -4.75 -4.86 8.99
C SER A 271 -5.66 -6.07 9.15
N GLU A 272 -5.43 -7.15 8.40
CA GLU A 272 -6.18 -8.40 8.51
C GLU A 272 -6.03 -9.04 9.90
N LEU A 273 -4.82 -9.04 10.45
CA LEU A 273 -4.58 -9.52 11.82
C LEU A 273 -5.29 -8.64 12.85
N CYS A 274 -5.35 -7.33 12.66
CA CYS A 274 -6.10 -6.42 13.51
C CYS A 274 -7.60 -6.74 13.50
N HIS A 275 -8.22 -6.89 12.33
CA HIS A 275 -9.64 -7.22 12.20
C HIS A 275 -9.97 -8.54 12.89
N ARG A 276 -9.19 -9.58 12.65
CA ARG A 276 -9.37 -10.90 13.31
C ARG A 276 -9.16 -10.85 14.82
N ALA A 277 -8.36 -9.90 15.30
CA ALA A 277 -8.16 -9.66 16.72
C ALA A 277 -9.18 -8.69 17.34
N GLY A 278 -10.23 -8.30 16.62
CA GLY A 278 -11.29 -7.42 17.12
C GLY A 278 -10.89 -5.94 17.19
N MET A 279 -10.02 -5.51 16.30
CA MET A 279 -9.57 -4.12 16.19
C MET A 279 -9.89 -3.55 14.80
N GLU A 280 -10.62 -2.45 14.75
CA GLU A 280 -10.86 -1.71 13.51
C GLU A 280 -9.53 -1.15 12.98
N SER A 281 -9.30 -1.33 11.69
CA SER A 281 -8.08 -0.89 11.02
C SER A 281 -8.36 -0.61 9.55
N HIS A 282 -7.81 0.49 9.03
CA HIS A 282 -7.82 0.79 7.61
C HIS A 282 -6.44 1.26 7.13
N LEU A 283 -6.21 1.16 5.83
CA LEU A 283 -4.95 1.56 5.22
C LEU A 283 -4.97 3.07 4.96
N VAL A 284 -3.84 3.75 5.09
CA VAL A 284 -3.70 5.19 4.80
C VAL A 284 -2.54 5.38 3.86
N MET A 285 -2.85 5.76 2.64
CA MET A 285 -1.86 6.03 1.60
C MET A 285 -1.47 7.50 1.57
N GLY A 286 -0.22 7.76 1.21
CA GLY A 286 0.25 9.12 1.00
C GLY A 286 1.66 9.17 0.41
N SER A 287 2.14 10.39 0.23
CA SER A 287 3.49 10.67 -0.22
C SER A 287 4.42 10.91 0.95
N TRP A 288 5.47 10.10 1.07
CA TRP A 288 6.50 10.24 2.10
C TRP A 288 7.35 11.49 1.85
N ASN A 289 7.45 12.37 2.84
CA ASN A 289 8.21 13.60 2.77
C ASN A 289 9.67 13.36 3.17
N GLY A 290 10.46 12.80 2.27
CA GLY A 290 11.85 12.36 2.53
C GLY A 290 12.89 13.49 2.67
N GLY A 291 12.51 14.74 2.57
CA GLY A 291 13.43 15.89 2.77
C GLY A 291 14.37 16.22 1.61
N TRP A 292 14.42 15.42 0.54
CA TRP A 292 15.31 15.62 -0.62
C TRP A 292 14.55 15.78 -1.94
N GLY A 293 13.27 16.16 -1.90
CA GLY A 293 12.45 16.42 -3.10
C GLY A 293 12.02 15.16 -3.86
N GLN A 294 12.23 13.97 -3.31
CA GLN A 294 11.68 12.74 -3.84
C GLN A 294 10.42 12.38 -3.05
N SER A 295 9.30 12.33 -3.74
CA SER A 295 8.04 11.82 -3.24
C SER A 295 8.03 10.30 -3.47
N GLU A 296 7.83 9.53 -2.40
CA GLU A 296 7.69 8.08 -2.45
C GLU A 296 6.33 7.72 -1.87
N MET A 297 5.54 6.96 -2.59
CA MET A 297 4.28 6.45 -2.06
C MET A 297 4.55 5.54 -0.86
N TYR A 298 3.85 5.77 0.24
CA TYR A 298 3.98 5.00 1.46
C TYR A 298 2.60 4.73 2.08
N ILE A 299 2.51 3.69 2.91
CA ILE A 299 1.24 3.24 3.49
C ILE A 299 1.44 3.01 4.99
N PHE A 300 0.52 3.56 5.77
CA PHE A 300 0.32 3.24 7.18
C PHE A 300 -0.97 2.45 7.36
N CYS A 301 -1.09 1.74 8.49
CA CYS A 301 -2.36 1.26 9.00
C CYS A 301 -2.85 2.20 10.09
N ALA A 302 -4.05 2.72 9.97
CA ALA A 302 -4.72 3.45 11.04
C ALA A 302 -5.49 2.47 11.92
N VAL A 303 -5.27 2.51 13.22
CA VAL A 303 -5.94 1.65 14.22
C VAL A 303 -6.49 2.52 15.33
N SER A 304 -7.73 2.25 15.78
CA SER A 304 -8.36 2.99 16.88
C SER A 304 -8.00 2.39 18.25
N ILE A 305 -7.38 3.20 19.12
CA ILE A 305 -7.01 2.85 20.50
C ILE A 305 -7.32 4.01 21.44
N ASP A 306 -8.01 3.77 22.54
CA ASP A 306 -8.35 4.79 23.56
C ASP A 306 -8.99 6.04 22.94
N GLY A 307 -9.86 5.84 21.91
CA GLY A 307 -10.52 6.92 21.18
C GLY A 307 -9.58 7.78 20.32
N GLN A 308 -8.37 7.33 20.07
CA GLN A 308 -7.40 8.00 19.21
C GLN A 308 -6.97 7.11 18.05
N THR A 309 -6.73 7.72 16.90
CA THR A 309 -6.17 7.00 15.75
C THR A 309 -4.64 6.92 15.85
N VAL A 310 -4.12 5.71 15.82
CA VAL A 310 -2.69 5.39 15.78
C VAL A 310 -2.32 4.95 14.38
N TYR A 311 -1.31 5.59 13.79
CA TYR A 311 -0.79 5.25 12.47
C TYR A 311 0.41 4.32 12.60
N VAL A 312 0.27 3.10 12.12
CA VAL A 312 1.25 2.02 12.30
C VAL A 312 2.03 1.78 11.02
N ASP A 313 3.37 1.88 11.08
CA ASP A 313 4.27 1.44 10.03
C ASP A 313 4.48 -0.08 10.13
N ALA A 314 3.62 -0.84 9.47
CA ALA A 314 3.67 -2.30 9.53
C ALA A 314 4.95 -2.90 8.92
N SER A 315 5.54 -2.24 7.92
CA SER A 315 6.76 -2.72 7.25
C SER A 315 8.06 -2.37 8.00
N GLY A 316 8.04 -1.35 8.86
CA GLY A 316 9.22 -0.84 9.56
C GLY A 316 10.29 -0.20 8.66
N GLN A 317 10.04 -0.02 7.36
CA GLN A 317 11.03 0.48 6.41
C GLN A 317 11.43 1.94 6.65
N LYS A 318 10.57 2.72 7.30
CA LYS A 318 10.86 4.09 7.70
C LYS A 318 11.30 4.24 9.15
N ASN A 319 11.50 3.13 9.86
CA ASN A 319 11.82 3.11 11.29
C ASN A 319 12.98 4.06 11.67
N ALA A 320 14.08 4.04 10.94
CA ALA A 320 15.20 4.95 11.18
C ALA A 320 14.80 6.43 11.02
N SER A 321 14.01 6.77 10.00
CA SER A 321 13.49 8.12 9.74
C SER A 321 12.46 8.55 10.78
N LEU A 322 11.78 7.60 11.41
CA LEU A 322 10.78 7.79 12.46
C LEU A 322 11.40 7.76 13.88
N GLY A 323 12.73 7.67 13.98
CA GLY A 323 13.43 7.63 15.26
C GLY A 323 13.18 6.35 16.06
N GLY A 324 12.97 5.23 15.38
CA GLY A 324 12.70 3.94 15.99
C GLY A 324 11.22 3.69 16.33
N LYS A 325 10.33 4.64 16.02
CA LYS A 325 8.90 4.51 16.30
C LYS A 325 8.20 3.81 15.13
N ARG A 326 7.28 2.93 15.43
CA ARG A 326 6.39 2.29 14.44
C ARG A 326 4.93 2.72 14.60
N CYS A 327 4.57 3.18 15.79
CA CYS A 327 3.23 3.66 16.12
C CYS A 327 3.28 5.18 16.33
N LEU A 328 2.54 5.91 15.54
CA LEU A 328 2.56 7.37 15.43
C LEU A 328 1.19 7.95 15.76
N SER A 329 1.17 9.12 16.41
CA SER A 329 -0.04 9.95 16.41
C SER A 329 -0.31 10.52 15.01
N GLU A 330 -1.52 10.97 14.77
CA GLU A 330 -1.90 11.65 13.51
C GLU A 330 -0.94 12.79 13.17
N LYS A 331 -0.60 13.63 14.14
CA LYS A 331 0.34 14.74 13.96
C LYS A 331 1.73 14.26 13.54
N GLU A 332 2.22 13.17 14.13
CA GLU A 332 3.54 12.61 13.78
C GLU A 332 3.50 12.00 12.38
N ALA A 333 2.43 11.30 12.02
CA ALA A 333 2.24 10.74 10.68
C ALA A 333 2.13 11.84 9.61
N LYS A 334 1.28 12.85 9.80
CA LYS A 334 1.11 14.00 8.89
C LYS A 334 2.38 14.86 8.74
N ASN A 335 3.27 14.87 9.74
CA ASN A 335 4.57 15.53 9.62
C ASN A 335 5.57 14.78 8.71
N ARG A 336 5.31 13.52 8.43
CA ARG A 336 6.20 12.63 7.64
C ARG A 336 5.62 12.24 6.31
N MET A 337 4.30 12.25 6.19
CA MET A 337 3.60 11.84 4.99
C MET A 337 2.46 12.82 4.68
N THR A 338 2.36 13.21 3.43
CA THR A 338 1.17 13.90 2.92
C THR A 338 0.17 12.83 2.53
N PHE A 339 -0.95 12.73 3.25
CA PHE A 339 -1.99 11.77 2.94
C PHE A 339 -2.62 12.08 1.59
N ALA A 340 -3.02 11.06 0.86
CA ALA A 340 -3.75 11.23 -0.38
C ALA A 340 -5.11 11.91 -0.08
N ASP A 341 -5.46 12.92 -0.84
CA ASP A 341 -6.67 13.73 -0.63
C ASP A 341 -7.93 13.17 -1.31
N TYR A 342 -7.91 11.88 -1.64
CA TYR A 342 -9.05 11.20 -2.25
C TYR A 342 -10.11 10.79 -1.24
N PHE A 343 -9.72 10.60 0.02
CA PHE A 343 -10.56 10.14 1.12
C PHE A 343 -10.30 10.96 2.38
N GLU A 344 -11.29 10.99 3.25
CA GLU A 344 -11.15 11.56 4.58
C GLU A 344 -10.64 10.48 5.55
N TYR A 345 -9.51 10.73 6.21
CA TYR A 345 -8.84 9.79 7.11
C TYR A 345 -9.00 10.20 8.59
N SER A 346 -10.06 10.92 8.93
CA SER A 346 -10.27 11.44 10.29
C SER A 346 -11.45 10.74 10.97
#